data_c8605e01504b66b0fea8b8b2c9ebc3fd
#
_entry.id   c8605e01504b66b0fea8b8b2c9ebc3fd
#
_cell.length_a   1.000
_cell.length_b   1.000
_cell.length_c   1.000
_cell.angle_alpha   90.00
_cell.angle_beta   90.00
_cell.angle_gamma   90.00
#
_symmetry.space_group_name_H-M   'P 1'
#
loop_
_entity.id
_entity.type
_entity.pdbx_description
1 polymer ?
#
loop_
_entity_poly.entity_id
_entity_poly.type
_entity_poly.pdbx_seq_one_letter_code
_entity_poly.pdbx_strand_id
1 'polypeptide(L)'
;MKECPLIAILRGITPEETEQVCDVLYKNGIRLLEIPLNSPNALKSIEIAVKHTEGRMLVGAGTVLTPEDVRGVHAAGGRFIISPNTDAAVIRESKALGMLSIPGFFTASEAFTAIHAGADYLKLFPAVLGPGYVKDLKAVVKKPILAVGGVNAANLPDFMKVCAGAGIGSALYKAGK
;
A
#
# COMPACT_ATOMS: atom_id res chain seq x y z
N MET A 1 -0.97 8.05 -9.55
CA MET A 1 -0.26 8.73 -8.43
C MET A 1 0.05 10.23 -8.69
N LYS A 2 -0.16 10.76 -9.88
CA LYS A 2 0.12 12.20 -10.13
C LYS A 2 -0.89 13.17 -9.51
N GLU A 3 -2.15 12.75 -9.34
CA GLU A 3 -3.22 13.63 -8.82
C GLU A 3 -3.39 13.56 -7.30
N CYS A 4 -3.33 12.37 -6.70
CA CYS A 4 -3.38 12.16 -5.26
C CYS A 4 -2.48 10.99 -4.90
N PRO A 5 -1.26 11.23 -4.39
CA PRO A 5 -0.30 10.18 -4.09
C PRO A 5 -0.53 9.52 -2.72
N LEU A 6 -1.80 9.36 -2.35
CA LEU A 6 -2.21 8.75 -1.09
C LEU A 6 -2.86 7.38 -1.33
N ILE A 7 -2.48 6.40 -0.51
CA ILE A 7 -3.10 5.08 -0.43
C ILE A 7 -3.95 5.04 0.83
N ALA A 8 -5.25 4.84 0.68
CA ALA A 8 -6.13 4.58 1.82
C ALA A 8 -5.97 3.13 2.29
N ILE A 9 -5.59 2.93 3.54
CA ILE A 9 -5.40 1.62 4.17
C ILE A 9 -6.62 1.31 5.02
N LEU A 10 -7.45 0.36 4.57
CA LEU A 10 -8.74 0.01 5.19
C LEU A 10 -8.63 -1.21 6.11
N ARG A 11 -7.79 -1.12 7.11
CA ARG A 11 -7.61 -2.22 8.07
C ARG A 11 -8.89 -2.47 8.88
N GLY A 12 -9.36 -3.71 8.82
CA GLY A 12 -10.56 -4.16 9.53
C GLY A 12 -11.87 -3.93 8.77
N ILE A 13 -11.82 -3.44 7.51
CA ILE A 13 -13.02 -3.30 6.68
C ILE A 13 -13.70 -4.65 6.47
N THR A 14 -15.02 -4.65 6.46
CA THR A 14 -15.82 -5.83 6.12
C THR A 14 -16.35 -5.74 4.67
N PRO A 15 -16.77 -6.87 4.07
CA PRO A 15 -17.40 -6.86 2.76
C PRO A 15 -18.60 -5.90 2.66
N GLU A 16 -19.41 -5.83 3.72
CA GLU A 16 -20.63 -5.04 3.79
C GLU A 16 -20.39 -3.52 3.73
N GLU A 17 -19.24 -3.07 4.28
CA GLU A 17 -18.88 -1.64 4.31
C GLU A 17 -18.15 -1.20 3.04
N THR A 18 -17.63 -2.14 2.24
CA THR A 18 -16.63 -1.86 1.20
C THR A 18 -17.14 -0.88 0.15
N GLU A 19 -18.34 -1.07 -0.40
CA GLU A 19 -18.87 -0.20 -1.46
C GLU A 19 -19.04 1.25 -0.97
N GLN A 20 -19.67 1.43 0.19
CA GLN A 20 -19.89 2.76 0.77
C GLN A 20 -18.56 3.49 1.04
N VAL A 21 -17.57 2.78 1.57
CA VAL A 21 -16.25 3.37 1.86
C VAL A 21 -15.53 3.74 0.56
N CYS A 22 -15.60 2.90 -0.48
CA CYS A 22 -15.05 3.22 -1.81
C CYS A 22 -15.66 4.52 -2.37
N ASP A 23 -16.97 4.69 -2.30
CA ASP A 23 -17.66 5.89 -2.80
C ASP A 23 -17.21 7.15 -2.06
N VAL A 24 -17.12 7.10 -0.73
CA VAL A 24 -16.64 8.22 0.09
C VAL A 24 -15.19 8.58 -0.29
N LEU A 25 -14.30 7.60 -0.39
CA LEU A 25 -12.90 7.83 -0.75
C LEU A 25 -12.76 8.40 -2.17
N TYR A 26 -13.48 7.84 -3.13
CA TYR A 26 -13.47 8.31 -4.51
C TYR A 26 -13.94 9.75 -4.64
N LYS A 27 -15.06 10.08 -3.98
CA LYS A 27 -15.63 11.45 -3.93
C LYS A 27 -14.64 12.47 -3.37
N ASN A 28 -13.79 12.05 -2.43
CA ASN A 28 -12.76 12.88 -1.81
C ASN A 28 -11.39 12.82 -2.50
N GLY A 29 -11.32 12.30 -3.72
CA GLY A 29 -10.10 12.35 -4.55
C GLY A 29 -9.14 11.20 -4.35
N ILE A 30 -9.39 10.25 -3.46
CA ILE A 30 -8.55 9.05 -3.29
C ILE A 30 -8.75 8.12 -4.49
N ARG A 31 -7.64 7.58 -5.02
CA ARG A 31 -7.64 6.70 -6.19
C ARG A 31 -6.93 5.37 -5.94
N LEU A 32 -6.27 5.23 -4.79
CA LEU A 32 -5.51 4.05 -4.42
C LEU A 32 -6.05 3.49 -3.10
N LEU A 33 -6.44 2.23 -3.10
CA LEU A 33 -7.12 1.55 -2.01
C LEU A 33 -6.39 0.26 -1.65
N GLU A 34 -5.95 0.13 -0.41
CA GLU A 34 -5.34 -1.08 0.15
C GLU A 34 -6.27 -1.72 1.17
N ILE A 35 -6.56 -2.99 1.01
CA ILE A 35 -7.26 -3.81 2.00
C ILE A 35 -6.25 -4.80 2.60
N PRO A 36 -5.88 -4.65 3.88
CA PRO A 36 -4.96 -5.58 4.52
C PRO A 36 -5.57 -6.97 4.67
N LEU A 37 -4.80 -8.04 4.37
CA LEU A 37 -5.30 -9.42 4.43
C LEU A 37 -5.66 -9.91 5.84
N ASN A 38 -5.24 -9.19 6.87
CA ASN A 38 -5.69 -9.44 8.25
C ASN A 38 -7.01 -8.72 8.60
N SER A 39 -7.75 -8.22 7.60
CA SER A 39 -9.15 -7.75 7.74
C SER A 39 -10.12 -8.94 7.59
N PRO A 40 -11.36 -8.85 8.13
CA PRO A 40 -12.37 -9.90 7.95
C PRO A 40 -12.69 -10.12 6.47
N ASN A 41 -12.62 -11.38 6.00
CA ASN A 41 -12.93 -11.74 4.60
C ASN A 41 -12.27 -10.82 3.55
N ALA A 42 -11.01 -10.46 3.76
CA ALA A 42 -10.30 -9.44 2.99
C ALA A 42 -10.34 -9.65 1.46
N LEU A 43 -10.17 -10.90 0.98
CA LEU A 43 -10.24 -11.20 -0.45
C LEU A 43 -11.64 -10.90 -1.03
N LYS A 44 -12.71 -11.13 -0.26
CA LYS A 44 -14.07 -10.77 -0.67
C LYS A 44 -14.25 -9.26 -0.75
N SER A 45 -13.73 -8.52 0.21
CA SER A 45 -13.74 -7.05 0.18
C SER A 45 -12.94 -6.50 -1.03
N ILE A 46 -11.80 -7.12 -1.37
CA ILE A 46 -11.04 -6.75 -2.58
C ILE A 46 -11.85 -6.98 -3.84
N GLU A 47 -12.49 -8.15 -3.99
CA GLU A 47 -13.36 -8.48 -5.13
C GLU A 47 -14.49 -7.44 -5.29
N ILE A 48 -15.17 -7.11 -4.18
CA ILE A 48 -16.24 -6.11 -4.16
C ILE A 48 -15.71 -4.73 -4.57
N ALA A 49 -14.59 -4.29 -3.98
CA ALA A 49 -13.99 -3.00 -4.29
C ALA A 49 -13.58 -2.89 -5.77
N VAL A 50 -12.95 -3.92 -6.31
CA VAL A 50 -12.57 -3.99 -7.74
C VAL A 50 -13.79 -3.87 -8.64
N LYS A 51 -14.83 -4.64 -8.37
CA LYS A 51 -16.06 -4.66 -9.15
C LYS A 51 -16.83 -3.32 -9.03
N HIS A 52 -17.00 -2.83 -7.82
CA HIS A 52 -17.76 -1.60 -7.55
C HIS A 52 -17.08 -0.36 -8.15
N THR A 53 -15.77 -0.29 -8.10
CA THR A 53 -15.04 0.88 -8.61
C THR A 53 -14.83 0.88 -10.12
N GLU A 54 -15.03 -0.23 -10.81
CA GLU A 54 -14.95 -0.36 -12.28
C GLU A 54 -13.69 0.28 -12.89
N GLY A 55 -12.53 0.12 -12.24
CA GLY A 55 -11.27 0.70 -12.65
C GLY A 55 -11.08 2.20 -12.34
N ARG A 56 -12.07 2.87 -11.75
CA ARG A 56 -11.94 4.26 -11.26
C ARG A 56 -10.95 4.40 -10.09
N MET A 57 -10.72 3.32 -9.35
CA MET A 57 -9.71 3.23 -8.30
C MET A 57 -8.81 2.02 -8.55
N LEU A 58 -7.55 2.14 -8.20
CA LEU A 58 -6.63 1.01 -8.18
C LEU A 58 -6.72 0.33 -6.80
N VAL A 59 -7.15 -0.92 -6.79
CA VAL A 59 -7.33 -1.73 -5.57
C VAL A 59 -6.19 -2.72 -5.43
N GLY A 60 -5.67 -2.87 -4.23
CA GLY A 60 -4.65 -3.86 -3.89
C GLY A 60 -4.77 -4.35 -2.45
N ALA A 61 -3.84 -5.17 -2.04
CA ALA A 61 -3.79 -5.74 -0.71
C ALA A 61 -2.57 -5.30 0.08
N GLY A 62 -2.75 -5.17 1.39
CA GLY A 62 -1.69 -5.03 2.37
C GLY A 62 -1.53 -6.28 3.24
N THR A 63 -0.45 -6.29 4.01
CA THR A 63 -0.13 -7.42 4.90
C THR A 63 -0.05 -8.76 4.13
N VAL A 64 0.47 -8.69 2.91
CA VAL A 64 0.73 -9.86 2.06
C VAL A 64 2.07 -10.45 2.43
N LEU A 65 2.10 -11.71 2.88
CA LEU A 65 3.28 -12.32 3.49
C LEU A 65 3.79 -13.55 2.73
N THR A 66 2.99 -14.10 1.82
CA THR A 66 3.34 -15.33 1.08
C THR A 66 3.03 -15.19 -0.42
N PRO A 67 3.68 -15.98 -1.29
CA PRO A 67 3.29 -16.07 -2.71
C PRO A 67 1.84 -16.55 -2.90
N GLU A 68 1.32 -17.39 -2.00
CA GLU A 68 -0.08 -17.84 -1.99
C GLU A 68 -1.03 -16.68 -1.81
N ASP A 69 -0.72 -15.76 -0.87
CA ASP A 69 -1.49 -14.53 -0.67
C ASP A 69 -1.52 -13.68 -1.95
N VAL A 70 -0.36 -13.54 -2.63
CA VAL A 70 -0.27 -12.79 -3.90
C VAL A 70 -1.22 -13.38 -4.95
N ARG A 71 -1.24 -14.71 -5.11
CA ARG A 71 -2.15 -15.39 -6.04
C ARG A 71 -3.61 -15.17 -5.66
N GLY A 72 -3.94 -15.24 -4.37
CA GLY A 72 -5.29 -14.96 -3.88
C GLY A 72 -5.76 -13.53 -4.21
N VAL A 73 -4.89 -12.54 -3.97
CA VAL A 73 -5.18 -11.14 -4.30
C VAL A 73 -5.34 -10.93 -5.81
N HIS A 74 -4.48 -11.55 -6.61
CA HIS A 74 -4.58 -11.49 -8.07
C HIS A 74 -5.90 -12.09 -8.57
N ALA A 75 -6.31 -13.25 -8.04
CA ALA A 75 -7.58 -13.89 -8.37
C ALA A 75 -8.81 -13.04 -7.98
N ALA A 76 -8.72 -12.28 -6.88
CA ALA A 76 -9.74 -11.31 -6.46
C ALA A 76 -9.75 -10.02 -7.31
N GLY A 77 -8.85 -9.88 -8.29
CA GLY A 77 -8.75 -8.73 -9.19
C GLY A 77 -7.87 -7.60 -8.67
N GLY A 78 -7.17 -7.77 -7.55
CA GLY A 78 -6.20 -6.80 -7.02
C GLY A 78 -5.05 -6.52 -8.00
N ARG A 79 -4.50 -5.32 -7.97
CA ARG A 79 -3.49 -4.86 -8.94
C ARG A 79 -2.15 -4.49 -8.31
N PHE A 80 -2.07 -4.38 -7.00
CA PHE A 80 -0.83 -4.13 -6.30
C PHE A 80 -0.75 -4.88 -4.97
N ILE A 81 0.47 -5.15 -4.56
CA ILE A 81 0.81 -5.88 -3.34
C ILE A 81 1.64 -4.98 -2.43
N ILE A 82 1.21 -4.84 -1.18
CA ILE A 82 1.96 -4.18 -0.12
C ILE A 82 2.26 -5.18 0.99
N SER A 83 3.54 -5.29 1.37
CA SER A 83 4.00 -6.12 2.47
C SER A 83 4.50 -5.26 3.63
N PRO A 84 4.45 -5.74 4.88
CA PRO A 84 5.07 -5.02 6.00
C PRO A 84 6.59 -5.18 6.04
N ASN A 85 7.13 -6.17 5.35
CA ASN A 85 8.53 -6.59 5.33
C ASN A 85 9.04 -6.75 3.89
N THR A 86 10.32 -7.00 3.76
CA THR A 86 10.97 -7.37 2.50
C THR A 86 11.04 -8.88 2.36
N ASP A 87 10.27 -9.44 1.46
CA ASP A 87 10.33 -10.85 1.08
C ASP A 87 10.49 -10.97 -0.44
N ALA A 88 11.61 -11.54 -0.87
CA ALA A 88 11.95 -11.66 -2.29
C ALA A 88 11.00 -12.61 -3.05
N ALA A 89 10.44 -13.63 -2.40
CA ALA A 89 9.50 -14.55 -3.04
C ALA A 89 8.17 -13.86 -3.32
N VAL A 90 7.65 -13.09 -2.36
CA VAL A 90 6.43 -12.26 -2.51
C VAL A 90 6.61 -11.23 -3.62
N ILE A 91 7.77 -10.55 -3.65
CA ILE A 91 8.06 -9.54 -4.69
C ILE A 91 8.08 -10.19 -6.07
N ARG A 92 8.81 -11.29 -6.24
CA ARG A 92 8.93 -11.98 -7.54
C ARG A 92 7.60 -12.55 -8.02
N GLU A 93 6.79 -13.13 -7.13
CA GLU A 93 5.45 -13.62 -7.48
C GLU A 93 4.54 -12.47 -7.93
N SER A 94 4.58 -11.33 -7.24
CA SER A 94 3.84 -10.14 -7.64
C SER A 94 4.23 -9.69 -9.05
N LYS A 95 5.52 -9.68 -9.35
CA LYS A 95 6.03 -9.29 -10.69
C LYS A 95 5.68 -10.31 -11.76
N ALA A 96 5.73 -11.62 -11.45
CA ALA A 96 5.34 -12.68 -12.36
C ALA A 96 3.87 -12.60 -12.78
N LEU A 97 3.01 -12.13 -11.88
CA LEU A 97 1.58 -11.90 -12.13
C LEU A 97 1.25 -10.49 -12.68
N GLY A 98 2.27 -9.69 -13.04
CA GLY A 98 2.07 -8.36 -13.60
C GLY A 98 1.54 -7.32 -12.61
N MET A 99 1.60 -7.59 -11.31
CA MET A 99 1.17 -6.68 -10.26
C MET A 99 2.30 -5.70 -9.86
N LEU A 100 1.92 -4.55 -9.32
CA LEU A 100 2.87 -3.65 -8.68
C LEU A 100 3.28 -4.22 -7.32
N SER A 101 4.58 -4.20 -7.01
CA SER A 101 5.14 -4.66 -5.75
C SER A 101 5.67 -3.49 -4.93
N ILE A 102 5.19 -3.36 -3.69
CA ILE A 102 5.50 -2.28 -2.74
C ILE A 102 5.88 -2.90 -1.39
N PRO A 103 7.04 -3.57 -1.29
CA PRO A 103 7.50 -4.20 -0.06
C PRO A 103 7.88 -3.18 1.00
N GLY A 104 7.67 -3.57 2.26
CA GLY A 104 8.11 -2.84 3.42
C GLY A 104 9.62 -2.98 3.63
N PHE A 105 10.26 -1.90 4.11
CA PHE A 105 11.65 -1.88 4.53
C PHE A 105 11.83 -0.91 5.70
N PHE A 106 12.87 -1.11 6.47
CA PHE A 106 13.27 -0.21 7.55
C PHE A 106 14.77 0.13 7.49
N THR A 107 15.58 -0.73 6.86
CA THR A 107 17.04 -0.57 6.70
C THR A 107 17.43 -0.46 5.23
N ALA A 108 18.61 0.10 4.96
CA ALA A 108 19.16 0.16 3.61
C ALA A 108 19.32 -1.25 2.99
N SER A 109 19.74 -2.26 3.79
CA SER A 109 19.90 -3.63 3.30
C SER A 109 18.59 -4.23 2.79
N GLU A 110 17.50 -4.03 3.52
CA GLU A 110 16.16 -4.44 3.09
C GLU A 110 15.72 -3.70 1.82
N ALA A 111 15.95 -2.39 1.75
CA ALA A 111 15.63 -1.61 0.56
C ALA A 111 16.34 -2.15 -0.70
N PHE A 112 17.65 -2.46 -0.61
CA PHE A 112 18.40 -3.04 -1.72
C PHE A 112 17.95 -4.46 -2.05
N THR A 113 17.63 -5.28 -1.05
CA THR A 113 17.05 -6.62 -1.27
C THR A 113 15.74 -6.52 -2.05
N ALA A 114 14.86 -5.60 -1.67
CA ALA A 114 13.61 -5.35 -2.38
C ALA A 114 13.83 -4.90 -3.83
N ILE A 115 14.77 -3.98 -4.06
CA ILE A 115 15.12 -3.47 -5.38
C ILE A 115 15.64 -4.61 -6.28
N HIS A 116 16.56 -5.43 -5.78
CA HIS A 116 17.12 -6.58 -6.51
C HIS A 116 16.07 -7.65 -6.81
N ALA A 117 15.04 -7.79 -5.96
CA ALA A 117 13.92 -8.69 -6.22
C ALA A 117 12.91 -8.16 -7.24
N GLY A 118 12.99 -6.87 -7.63
CA GLY A 118 12.15 -6.27 -8.67
C GLY A 118 11.04 -5.35 -8.15
N ALA A 119 11.10 -4.87 -6.92
CA ALA A 119 10.12 -3.93 -6.35
C ALA A 119 9.93 -2.68 -7.24
N ASP A 120 8.68 -2.24 -7.40
CA ASP A 120 8.35 -1.02 -8.15
C ASP A 120 8.48 0.23 -7.27
N TYR A 121 7.99 0.14 -6.05
CA TYR A 121 8.07 1.14 -4.99
C TYR A 121 8.61 0.50 -3.72
N LEU A 122 9.02 1.32 -2.78
CA LEU A 122 9.43 0.89 -1.44
C LEU A 122 8.52 1.53 -0.39
N LYS A 123 8.12 0.78 0.63
CA LYS A 123 7.32 1.25 1.75
C LYS A 123 8.23 1.40 2.98
N LEU A 124 8.55 2.63 3.38
CA LEU A 124 9.16 2.84 4.69
C LEU A 124 8.12 2.54 5.77
N PHE A 125 8.35 1.49 6.57
CA PHE A 125 7.41 1.06 7.60
C PHE A 125 8.12 0.49 8.83
N PRO A 126 7.76 0.99 10.03
CA PRO A 126 6.98 2.21 10.26
C PRO A 126 7.78 3.48 9.95
N ALA A 127 7.11 4.58 9.54
CA ALA A 127 7.75 5.82 9.14
C ALA A 127 8.19 6.70 10.36
N VAL A 128 8.52 6.07 11.48
CA VAL A 128 8.84 6.72 12.76
C VAL A 128 10.16 7.50 12.76
N LEU A 129 11.08 7.18 11.83
CA LEU A 129 12.36 7.90 11.68
C LEU A 129 12.21 9.25 10.97
N GLY A 130 11.03 9.55 10.48
CA GLY A 130 10.69 10.84 9.89
C GLY A 130 11.26 11.10 8.48
N PRO A 131 10.94 12.28 7.91
CA PRO A 131 11.36 12.65 6.56
C PRO A 131 12.86 12.78 6.37
N GLY A 132 13.60 13.12 7.43
CA GLY A 132 15.06 13.22 7.40
C GLY A 132 15.73 11.92 6.98
N TYR A 133 15.30 10.80 7.56
CA TYR A 133 15.80 9.48 7.21
C TYR A 133 15.57 9.14 5.72
N VAL A 134 14.39 9.45 5.20
CA VAL A 134 14.10 9.25 3.77
C VAL A 134 15.01 10.10 2.89
N LYS A 135 15.21 11.38 3.26
CA LYS A 135 16.09 12.30 2.53
C LYS A 135 17.50 11.75 2.40
N ASP A 136 18.08 11.29 3.52
CA ASP A 136 19.45 10.75 3.54
C ASP A 136 19.54 9.45 2.74
N LEU A 137 18.58 8.54 2.91
CA LEU A 137 18.54 7.27 2.20
C LEU A 137 18.42 7.43 0.68
N LYS A 138 17.72 8.46 0.20
CA LYS A 138 17.58 8.77 -1.23
C LYS A 138 18.89 9.16 -1.93
N ALA A 139 19.95 9.44 -1.20
CA ALA A 139 21.28 9.60 -1.78
C ALA A 139 21.71 8.34 -2.54
N VAL A 140 21.36 7.17 -2.03
CA VAL A 140 21.73 5.85 -2.57
C VAL A 140 20.55 5.05 -3.12
N VAL A 141 19.36 5.16 -2.54
CA VAL A 141 18.13 4.48 -2.99
C VAL A 141 17.41 5.35 -4.01
N LYS A 142 17.33 4.88 -5.26
CA LYS A 142 16.70 5.62 -6.38
C LYS A 142 15.25 5.22 -6.66
N LYS A 143 14.76 4.13 -6.05
CA LYS A 143 13.34 3.75 -6.14
C LYS A 143 12.46 4.75 -5.37
N PRO A 144 11.23 5.02 -5.86
CA PRO A 144 10.30 5.87 -5.13
C PRO A 144 9.90 5.23 -3.79
N ILE A 145 9.91 6.03 -2.72
CA ILE A 145 9.58 5.61 -1.36
C ILE A 145 8.22 6.18 -0.97
N LEU A 146 7.37 5.36 -0.37
CA LEU A 146 6.12 5.74 0.28
C LEU A 146 6.31 5.70 1.80
N ALA A 147 5.82 6.71 2.51
CA ALA A 147 5.80 6.73 3.97
C ALA A 147 4.53 6.05 4.49
N VAL A 148 4.67 5.06 5.39
CA VAL A 148 3.55 4.34 5.98
C VAL A 148 3.80 4.07 7.46
N GLY A 149 2.76 4.21 8.29
CA GLY A 149 2.84 4.03 9.73
C GLY A 149 3.14 5.34 10.47
N GLY A 150 2.14 5.83 11.18
CA GLY A 150 2.19 7.09 11.91
C GLY A 150 1.99 8.36 11.05
N VAL A 151 1.72 8.21 9.75
CA VAL A 151 1.42 9.35 8.86
C VAL A 151 0.00 9.87 9.13
N ASN A 152 -0.14 11.17 9.27
CA ASN A 152 -1.39 11.87 9.54
C ASN A 152 -1.36 13.28 8.93
N ALA A 153 -2.45 14.05 9.07
CA ALA A 153 -2.58 15.38 8.48
C ALA A 153 -1.48 16.37 8.94
N ALA A 154 -0.97 16.23 10.17
CA ALA A 154 0.02 17.15 10.71
C ALA A 154 1.43 16.92 10.10
N ASN A 155 1.83 15.67 9.87
CA ASN A 155 3.18 15.33 9.38
C ASN A 155 3.24 14.99 7.88
N LEU A 156 2.09 14.76 7.23
CA LEU A 156 2.02 14.45 5.80
C LEU A 156 2.74 15.47 4.91
N PRO A 157 2.60 16.81 5.12
CA PRO A 157 3.28 17.80 4.28
C PRO A 157 4.80 17.62 4.24
N ASP A 158 5.42 17.24 5.36
CA ASP A 158 6.88 17.05 5.43
C ASP A 158 7.33 15.76 4.75
N PHE A 159 6.56 14.68 4.89
CA PHE A 159 6.82 13.46 4.12
C PHE A 159 6.68 13.68 2.61
N MET A 160 5.71 14.47 2.18
CA MET A 160 5.49 14.73 0.74
C MET A 160 6.61 15.54 0.07
N LYS A 161 7.48 16.21 0.84
CA LYS A 161 8.68 16.87 0.30
C LYS A 161 9.76 15.87 -0.16
N VAL A 162 9.76 14.65 0.40
CA VAL A 162 10.83 13.66 0.20
C VAL A 162 10.33 12.32 -0.32
N CYS A 163 9.08 11.94 -0.06
CA CYS A 163 8.44 10.71 -0.51
C CYS A 163 7.66 10.90 -1.82
N ALA A 164 7.44 9.81 -2.54
CA ALA A 164 6.59 9.77 -3.73
C ALA A 164 5.09 9.68 -3.37
N GLY A 165 4.76 9.42 -2.13
CA GLY A 165 3.41 9.30 -1.62
C GLY A 165 3.39 8.78 -0.19
N ALA A 166 2.19 8.54 0.34
CA ALA A 166 2.00 7.99 1.68
C ALA A 166 0.82 7.02 1.74
N GLY A 167 0.92 6.04 2.64
CA GLY A 167 -0.20 5.19 3.03
C GLY A 167 -0.74 5.63 4.39
N ILE A 168 -2.04 5.89 4.46
CA ILE A 168 -2.72 6.39 5.65
C ILE A 168 -3.77 5.38 6.10
N GLY A 169 -3.59 4.83 7.29
CA GLY A 169 -4.52 3.89 7.93
C GLY A 169 -5.41 4.56 8.97
N SER A 170 -5.14 4.35 10.25
CA SER A 170 -5.99 4.75 11.38
C SER A 170 -6.31 6.25 11.48
N ALA A 171 -5.52 7.11 10.85
CA ALA A 171 -5.80 8.54 10.76
C ALA A 171 -6.88 8.88 9.69
N LEU A 172 -7.18 7.94 8.78
CA LEU A 172 -8.16 8.11 7.70
C LEU A 172 -9.39 7.21 7.90
N TYR A 173 -9.17 5.94 8.28
CA TYR A 173 -10.21 4.93 8.40
C TYR A 173 -10.09 4.16 9.72
N LYS A 174 -11.23 3.93 10.37
CA LYS A 174 -11.39 3.02 11.52
C LYS A 174 -12.62 2.18 11.29
N ALA A 175 -12.48 0.86 11.34
CA ALA A 175 -13.58 -0.08 11.18
C ALA A 175 -14.73 0.20 12.17
N GLY A 176 -15.97 0.15 11.68
CA GLY A 176 -17.17 0.34 12.50
C GLY A 176 -17.39 1.78 12.98
N LYS A 177 -16.82 2.78 12.32
CA LYS A 177 -17.00 4.22 12.66
C LYS A 177 -17.35 5.04 11.44
#